data_a5b21a5c567d41429991660af8881a5d
#
_entry.id   a5b21a5c567d41429991660af8881a5d
#
_cell.length_a   1.000
_cell.length_b   1.000
_cell.length_c   1.000
_cell.angle_alpha   90.00
_cell.angle_beta   90.00
_cell.angle_gamma   90.00
#
_symmetry.space_group_name_H-M   'P 1'
#
loop_
_entity.id
_entity.type
_entity.pdbx_description
1 polymer ?
#
loop_
_entity_poly.entity_id
_entity_poly.type
_entity_poly.pdbx_seq_one_letter_code
_entity_poly.pdbx_strand_id
1 'polypeptide(L)'
;AKAFDAEYCCAGQEAVKQKMLEIMNNKEATAVEQSLATTLEVCYEFYLRGYHFDPINIYESDATHFVISENGLIPPFVAVSGLGESAALATVEQRAGKHFISVEEFSLCCNKLSKTHIDTLRALGSFAGMPDTSQISLFG
;
A
#
# COMPACT_ATOMS: atom_id res chain seq x y z
N ALA A 1 5.34 14.54 -6.27
CA ALA A 1 5.20 13.12 -6.60
C ALA A 1 5.72 12.29 -5.44
N LYS A 2 4.98 11.26 -5.09
CA LYS A 2 5.33 10.38 -3.99
C LYS A 2 6.41 9.41 -4.43
N ALA A 3 7.56 9.47 -3.79
CA ALA A 3 8.64 8.57 -4.11
C ALA A 3 8.39 7.13 -3.62
N PHE A 4 7.67 6.98 -2.50
CA PHE A 4 7.34 5.66 -1.98
C PHE A 4 6.05 5.14 -2.61
N ASP A 5 6.18 4.11 -3.44
CA ASP A 5 5.06 3.43 -4.08
C ASP A 5 5.00 2.01 -3.53
N ALA A 6 3.90 1.68 -2.86
CA ALA A 6 3.77 0.39 -2.18
C ALA A 6 3.87 -0.79 -3.15
N GLU A 7 3.40 -0.65 -4.39
CA GLU A 7 3.49 -1.72 -5.38
C GLU A 7 4.93 -2.12 -5.69
N TYR A 8 5.84 -1.16 -5.70
CA TYR A 8 7.27 -1.41 -5.93
C TYR A 8 8.04 -1.61 -4.64
N CYS A 9 7.85 -0.71 -3.67
CA CYS A 9 8.68 -0.71 -2.46
C CYS A 9 8.37 -1.88 -1.52
N CYS A 10 7.13 -2.36 -1.51
CA CYS A 10 6.71 -3.46 -0.65
C CYS A 10 6.73 -4.82 -1.35
N ALA A 11 7.32 -4.91 -2.53
CA ALA A 11 7.34 -6.14 -3.34
C ALA A 11 8.34 -7.18 -2.84
N GLY A 12 9.15 -6.87 -1.86
CA GLY A 12 10.17 -7.77 -1.33
C GLY A 12 11.56 -7.43 -1.80
N GLN A 13 12.56 -7.97 -1.12
CA GLN A 13 13.97 -7.64 -1.34
C GLN A 13 14.42 -7.83 -2.79
N GLU A 14 14.15 -8.99 -3.37
CA GLU A 14 14.60 -9.31 -4.74
C GLU A 14 13.92 -8.43 -5.79
N ALA A 15 12.60 -8.26 -5.69
CA ALA A 15 11.86 -7.45 -6.65
C ALA A 15 12.28 -5.98 -6.59
N VAL A 16 12.53 -5.46 -5.38
CA VAL A 16 13.03 -4.10 -5.17
C VAL A 16 14.40 -3.94 -5.82
N LYS A 17 15.30 -4.90 -5.61
CA LYS A 17 16.63 -4.87 -6.21
C LYS A 17 16.56 -4.86 -7.74
N GLN A 18 15.75 -5.73 -8.32
CA GLN A 18 15.63 -5.83 -9.78
C GLN A 18 15.06 -4.55 -10.38
N LYS A 19 14.03 -3.98 -9.79
CA LYS A 19 13.44 -2.74 -10.29
C LYS A 19 14.40 -1.57 -10.17
N MET A 20 15.12 -1.49 -9.06
CA MET A 20 16.14 -0.46 -8.85
C MET A 20 17.21 -0.52 -9.94
N LEU A 21 17.75 -1.71 -10.21
CA LEU A 21 18.80 -1.89 -11.23
C LEU A 21 18.27 -1.62 -12.63
N GLU A 22 17.03 -2.01 -12.93
CA GLU A 22 16.39 -1.73 -14.21
C GLU A 22 16.35 -0.22 -14.49
N ILE A 23 15.94 0.56 -13.49
CA ILE A 23 15.89 2.03 -13.64
C ILE A 23 17.29 2.61 -13.76
N MET A 24 18.22 2.16 -12.91
CA MET A 24 19.60 2.68 -12.92
C MET A 24 20.34 2.40 -14.22
N ASN A 25 20.00 1.30 -14.88
CA ASN A 25 20.61 0.92 -16.16
C ASN A 25 19.89 1.54 -17.38
N ASN A 26 18.78 2.23 -17.16
CA ASN A 26 18.02 2.87 -18.23
C ASN A 26 18.47 4.34 -18.37
N LYS A 27 19.17 4.64 -19.47
CA LYS A 27 19.66 6.00 -19.73
C LYS A 27 18.53 7.00 -20.00
N GLU A 28 17.34 6.50 -20.34
CA GLU A 28 16.18 7.33 -20.64
C GLU A 28 15.19 7.40 -19.48
N ALA A 29 15.60 6.97 -18.29
CA ALA A 29 14.73 7.00 -17.11
C ALA A 29 14.27 8.43 -16.82
N THR A 30 12.97 8.56 -16.57
CA THR A 30 12.36 9.85 -16.23
C THR A 30 12.80 10.31 -14.84
N ALA A 31 12.57 11.59 -14.52
CA ALA A 31 12.85 12.13 -13.19
C ALA A 31 12.05 11.39 -12.10
N VAL A 32 10.80 11.01 -12.41
CA VAL A 32 9.95 10.24 -11.49
C VAL A 32 10.57 8.86 -11.25
N GLU A 33 11.01 8.18 -12.31
CA GLU A 33 11.66 6.88 -12.19
C GLU A 33 12.96 6.96 -11.40
N GLN A 34 13.77 8.00 -11.63
CA GLN A 34 15.00 8.21 -10.88
C GLN A 34 14.74 8.45 -9.39
N SER A 35 13.68 9.19 -9.07
CA SER A 35 13.26 9.40 -7.69
C SER A 35 12.81 8.10 -7.05
N LEU A 36 12.07 7.28 -7.79
CA LEU A 36 11.67 5.94 -7.32
C LEU A 36 12.90 5.07 -7.06
N ALA A 37 13.89 5.08 -7.95
CA ALA A 37 15.12 4.29 -7.78
C ALA A 37 15.84 4.66 -6.48
N THR A 38 15.91 5.95 -6.16
CA THR A 38 16.51 6.42 -4.90
C THR A 38 15.76 5.87 -3.69
N THR A 39 14.44 5.88 -3.74
CA THR A 39 13.62 5.32 -2.67
C THR A 39 13.78 3.81 -2.57
N LEU A 40 13.83 3.11 -3.71
CA LEU A 40 14.06 1.67 -3.74
C LEU A 40 15.40 1.28 -3.12
N GLU A 41 16.43 2.10 -3.32
CA GLU A 41 17.73 1.89 -2.70
C GLU A 41 17.62 1.90 -1.16
N VAL A 42 16.89 2.85 -0.60
CA VAL A 42 16.62 2.91 0.84
C VAL A 42 15.83 1.70 1.30
N CYS A 43 14.81 1.30 0.54
CA CYS A 43 13.99 0.13 0.86
C CYS A 43 14.83 -1.16 0.81
N TYR A 44 15.72 -1.28 -0.15
CA TYR A 44 16.61 -2.44 -0.26
C TYR A 44 17.51 -2.56 0.96
N GLU A 45 18.09 -1.45 1.40
CA GLU A 45 18.90 -1.40 2.63
C GLU A 45 18.07 -1.83 3.84
N PHE A 46 16.83 -1.39 3.93
CA PHE A 46 15.88 -1.76 4.98
C PHE A 46 15.67 -3.29 5.02
N TYR A 47 15.43 -3.90 3.85
CA TYR A 47 15.29 -5.35 3.74
C TYR A 47 16.56 -6.08 4.12
N LEU A 48 17.74 -5.57 3.71
CA LEU A 48 19.03 -6.18 4.03
C LEU A 48 19.29 -6.22 5.53
N ARG A 49 18.71 -5.28 6.29
CA ARG A 49 18.82 -5.23 7.74
C ARG A 49 17.85 -6.17 8.45
N GLY A 50 17.05 -6.93 7.69
CA GLY A 50 16.13 -7.91 8.25
C GLY A 50 14.75 -7.37 8.56
N TYR A 51 14.46 -6.13 8.19
CA TYR A 51 13.13 -5.53 8.37
C TYR A 51 12.25 -5.81 7.16
N HIS A 52 10.97 -5.56 7.30
CA HIS A 52 10.01 -5.71 6.21
C HIS A 52 8.91 -4.64 6.28
N PHE A 53 8.16 -4.53 5.18
CA PHE A 53 6.96 -3.73 5.16
C PHE A 53 5.75 -4.66 5.29
N ASP A 54 4.86 -4.34 6.23
CA ASP A 54 3.59 -5.04 6.34
C ASP A 54 2.63 -4.53 5.25
N PRO A 55 1.58 -5.28 4.90
CA PRO A 55 0.55 -4.74 4.02
C PRO A 55 -0.05 -3.46 4.60
N ILE A 56 -0.50 -2.54 3.72
CA ILE A 56 -1.29 -1.40 4.18
C ILE A 56 -2.49 -1.98 4.96
N ASN A 57 -2.67 -1.50 6.17
CA ASN A 57 -3.68 -2.05 7.08
C ASN A 57 -4.88 -1.11 7.14
N ILE A 58 -6.06 -1.62 6.77
CA ILE A 58 -7.25 -0.77 6.70
C ILE A 58 -7.68 -0.24 8.05
N TYR A 59 -7.23 -0.84 9.16
CA TYR A 59 -7.54 -0.40 10.52
C TYR A 59 -6.45 0.44 11.16
N GLU A 60 -5.19 0.18 10.83
CA GLU A 60 -4.05 0.77 11.55
C GLU A 60 -3.21 1.74 10.74
N SER A 61 -3.23 1.67 9.41
CA SER A 61 -2.43 2.57 8.60
C SER A 61 -2.85 4.02 8.81
N ASP A 62 -1.86 4.91 8.90
CA ASP A 62 -2.11 6.33 8.89
C ASP A 62 -2.34 6.81 7.45
N ALA A 63 -2.80 8.04 7.30
CA ALA A 63 -3.00 8.64 5.98
C ALA A 63 -1.67 8.90 5.28
N THR A 64 -0.70 9.49 5.99
CA THR A 64 0.52 10.06 5.42
C THR A 64 1.83 9.55 6.04
N HIS A 65 1.77 8.97 7.23
CA HIS A 65 2.96 8.55 7.99
C HIS A 65 3.02 7.03 8.12
N PHE A 66 4.23 6.49 8.17
CA PHE A 66 4.43 5.07 8.48
C PHE A 66 4.13 4.80 9.95
N VAL A 67 3.60 3.61 10.22
CA VAL A 67 3.36 3.13 11.59
C VAL A 67 4.34 2.01 11.87
N ILE A 68 4.99 2.04 13.02
CA ILE A 68 5.96 1.02 13.40
C ILE A 68 5.20 -0.27 13.78
N SER A 69 5.61 -1.38 13.18
CA SER A 69 5.11 -2.71 13.50
C SER A 69 6.19 -3.53 14.21
N GLU A 70 5.92 -4.78 14.52
CA GLU A 70 6.83 -5.63 15.29
C GLU A 70 8.23 -5.72 14.70
N ASN A 71 8.35 -6.00 13.40
CA ASN A 71 9.65 -6.14 12.73
C ASN A 71 9.73 -5.27 11.48
N GLY A 72 9.01 -4.17 11.42
CA GLY A 72 9.02 -3.34 10.24
C GLY A 72 8.10 -2.15 10.33
N LEU A 73 7.52 -1.81 9.20
CA LEU A 73 6.69 -0.62 9.04
C LEU A 73 5.40 -0.95 8.29
N ILE A 74 4.31 -0.32 8.72
CA ILE A 74 3.05 -0.33 8.00
C ILE A 74 3.00 0.94 7.15
N PRO A 75 2.93 0.82 5.82
CA PRO A 75 2.89 2.00 4.96
C PRO A 75 1.57 2.78 5.10
N PRO A 76 1.60 4.08 4.83
CA PRO A 76 0.38 4.89 4.85
C PRO A 76 -0.46 4.67 3.59
N PHE A 77 -1.71 5.12 3.63
CA PHE A 77 -2.61 5.02 2.47
C PHE A 77 -2.06 5.77 1.25
N VAL A 78 -1.35 6.89 1.47
CA VAL A 78 -0.76 7.63 0.34
C VAL A 78 0.31 6.85 -0.42
N ALA A 79 0.78 5.71 0.11
CA ALA A 79 1.70 4.82 -0.61
C ALA A 79 1.02 4.10 -1.78
N VAL A 80 -0.31 4.11 -1.83
CA VAL A 80 -1.05 3.62 -3.01
C VAL A 80 -0.93 4.66 -4.11
N SER A 81 -0.47 4.22 -5.29
CA SER A 81 -0.31 5.12 -6.44
C SER A 81 -1.63 5.79 -6.79
N GLY A 82 -1.59 7.11 -6.98
CA GLY A 82 -2.77 7.90 -7.33
C GLY A 82 -3.70 8.23 -6.19
N LEU A 83 -3.45 7.72 -4.97
CA LEU A 83 -4.28 8.00 -3.82
C LEU A 83 -3.77 9.28 -3.13
N GLY A 84 -4.53 10.36 -3.24
CA GLY A 84 -4.14 11.65 -2.69
C GLY A 84 -4.29 11.75 -1.18
N GLU A 85 -3.65 12.75 -0.61
CA GLU A 85 -3.68 12.99 0.84
C GLU A 85 -5.10 13.22 1.37
N SER A 86 -5.92 13.97 0.62
CA SER A 86 -7.30 14.26 1.01
C SER A 86 -8.13 12.98 1.15
N ALA A 87 -8.04 12.09 0.16
CA ALA A 87 -8.75 10.81 0.20
C ALA A 87 -8.21 9.91 1.31
N ALA A 88 -6.90 9.94 1.55
CA ALA A 88 -6.28 9.17 2.62
C ALA A 88 -6.75 9.64 4.00
N LEU A 89 -6.79 10.95 4.23
CA LEU A 89 -7.29 11.52 5.48
C LEU A 89 -8.75 11.17 5.71
N ALA A 90 -9.58 11.27 4.64
CA ALA A 90 -10.99 10.90 4.73
C ALA A 90 -11.16 9.42 5.09
N THR A 91 -10.33 8.55 4.54
CA THR A 91 -10.38 7.10 4.81
C THR A 91 -10.10 6.81 6.28
N VAL A 92 -9.05 7.43 6.84
CA VAL A 92 -8.70 7.26 8.25
C VAL A 92 -9.83 7.73 9.16
N GLU A 93 -10.45 8.85 8.81
CA GLU A 93 -11.57 9.40 9.57
C GLU A 93 -12.81 8.50 9.48
N GLN A 94 -13.16 8.07 8.27
CA GLN A 94 -14.37 7.27 8.03
C GLN A 94 -14.30 5.86 8.61
N ARG A 95 -13.11 5.28 8.75
CA ARG A 95 -12.94 3.94 9.32
C ARG A 95 -13.01 3.91 10.84
N ALA A 96 -12.88 5.05 11.49
CA ALA A 96 -12.71 5.13 12.95
C ALA A 96 -13.82 4.41 13.72
N GLY A 97 -13.43 3.51 14.61
CA GLY A 97 -14.37 2.75 15.43
C GLY A 97 -15.17 1.68 14.72
N LYS A 98 -14.83 1.37 13.47
CA LYS A 98 -15.58 0.41 12.67
C LYS A 98 -14.81 -0.89 12.47
N HIS A 99 -15.57 -1.98 12.28
CA HIS A 99 -15.05 -3.27 11.89
C HIS A 99 -15.76 -3.70 10.61
N PHE A 100 -15.01 -4.09 9.59
CA PHE A 100 -15.56 -4.43 8.28
C PHE A 100 -15.58 -5.95 8.10
N ILE A 101 -16.71 -6.47 7.65
CA ILE A 101 -16.86 -7.91 7.40
C ILE A 101 -16.61 -8.27 5.93
N SER A 102 -16.53 -7.27 5.06
CA SER A 102 -16.26 -7.49 3.63
C SER A 102 -15.58 -6.29 3.00
N VAL A 103 -14.94 -6.52 1.85
CA VAL A 103 -14.35 -5.46 1.05
C VAL A 103 -15.40 -4.46 0.59
N GLU A 104 -16.59 -4.97 0.20
CA GLU A 104 -17.72 -4.13 -0.19
C GLU A 104 -18.11 -3.16 0.93
N GLU A 105 -18.22 -3.66 2.17
CA GLU A 105 -18.57 -2.82 3.31
C GLU A 105 -17.52 -1.73 3.55
N PHE A 106 -16.24 -2.08 3.47
CA PHE A 106 -15.15 -1.10 3.58
C PHE A 106 -15.24 -0.05 2.47
N SER A 107 -15.45 -0.48 1.24
CA SER A 107 -15.53 0.39 0.08
C SER A 107 -16.71 1.37 0.18
N LEU A 108 -17.85 0.90 0.65
CA LEU A 108 -19.03 1.75 0.85
C LEU A 108 -18.82 2.78 1.98
N CYS A 109 -18.14 2.39 3.03
CA CYS A 109 -17.81 3.28 4.14
C CYS A 109 -16.76 4.31 3.74
N CYS A 110 -15.67 3.85 3.13
CA CYS A 110 -14.54 4.70 2.75
C CYS A 110 -14.68 5.11 1.28
N ASN A 111 -15.71 5.87 0.98
CA ASN A 111 -16.17 6.17 -0.38
C ASN A 111 -15.30 7.15 -1.17
N LYS A 112 -14.25 7.70 -0.55
CA LYS A 112 -13.27 8.53 -1.25
C LYS A 112 -12.22 7.70 -1.99
N LEU A 113 -12.18 6.39 -1.73
CA LEU A 113 -11.31 5.48 -2.45
C LEU A 113 -12.03 5.02 -3.73
N SER A 114 -11.31 5.12 -4.86
CA SER A 114 -11.83 4.65 -6.14
C SER A 114 -11.73 3.12 -6.23
N LYS A 115 -12.39 2.55 -7.23
CA LYS A 115 -12.27 1.12 -7.51
C LYS A 115 -10.81 0.73 -7.75
N THR A 116 -10.04 1.58 -8.44
CA THR A 116 -8.63 1.34 -8.69
C THR A 116 -7.85 1.26 -7.39
N HIS A 117 -8.13 2.15 -6.43
CA HIS A 117 -7.48 2.12 -5.11
C HIS A 117 -7.84 0.84 -4.35
N ILE A 118 -9.09 0.42 -4.40
CA ILE A 118 -9.54 -0.83 -3.76
C ILE A 118 -8.84 -2.03 -4.39
N ASP A 119 -8.74 -2.07 -5.71
CA ASP A 119 -8.06 -3.15 -6.42
C ASP A 119 -6.57 -3.21 -6.06
N THR A 120 -5.92 -2.07 -5.94
CA THR A 120 -4.51 -1.98 -5.52
C THR A 120 -4.34 -2.48 -4.09
N LEU A 121 -5.20 -2.06 -3.17
CA LEU A 121 -5.16 -2.54 -1.79
C LEU A 121 -5.34 -4.06 -1.72
N ARG A 122 -6.25 -4.60 -2.53
CA ARG A 122 -6.44 -6.05 -2.63
C ARG A 122 -5.17 -6.75 -3.09
N ALA A 123 -4.54 -6.24 -4.14
CA ALA A 123 -3.30 -6.80 -4.69
C ALA A 123 -2.16 -6.73 -3.67
N LEU A 124 -2.14 -5.71 -2.82
CA LEU A 124 -1.12 -5.53 -1.77
C LEU A 124 -1.37 -6.38 -0.52
N GLY A 125 -2.47 -7.13 -0.48
CA GLY A 125 -2.78 -7.99 0.66
C GLY A 125 -3.56 -7.33 1.79
N SER A 126 -4.06 -6.11 1.58
CA SER A 126 -4.78 -5.36 2.62
C SER A 126 -6.11 -6.01 3.03
N PHE A 127 -6.67 -6.83 2.16
CA PHE A 127 -7.95 -7.51 2.42
C PHE A 127 -7.79 -9.02 2.61
N ALA A 128 -6.61 -9.48 2.97
CA ALA A 128 -6.35 -10.92 3.17
C ALA A 128 -7.33 -11.50 4.20
N GLY A 129 -7.96 -12.60 3.83
CA GLY A 129 -8.94 -13.28 4.68
C GLY A 129 -10.32 -12.64 4.71
N MET A 130 -10.54 -11.55 3.98
CA MET A 130 -11.82 -10.83 3.96
C MET A 130 -12.59 -11.19 2.68
N PRO A 131 -13.88 -11.58 2.77
CA PRO A 131 -14.68 -11.83 1.56
C PRO A 131 -15.00 -10.53 0.82
N ASP A 132 -15.29 -10.64 -0.47
CA ASP A 132 -15.61 -9.46 -1.27
C ASP A 132 -16.96 -8.85 -0.90
N THR A 133 -17.95 -9.67 -0.57
CA THR A 133 -19.28 -9.20 -0.22
C THR A 133 -19.71 -9.70 1.16
N SER A 134 -20.63 -8.97 1.78
CA SER A 134 -21.22 -9.35 3.08
C SER A 134 -22.34 -10.37 2.94
N GLN A 135 -22.74 -10.70 1.71
CA GLN A 135 -23.82 -11.65 1.47
C GLN A 135 -23.37 -13.07 1.79
N ILE A 136 -24.14 -13.72 2.64
CA ILE A 136 -23.90 -15.13 2.95
C ILE A 136 -24.52 -15.95 1.84
N SER A 137 -23.68 -16.74 1.17
CA SER A 137 -24.20 -17.69 0.19
C SER A 137 -24.79 -18.91 0.92
N LEU A 138 -26.04 -19.24 0.61
CA LEU A 138 -26.68 -20.43 1.17
C LEU A 138 -26.18 -21.72 0.52
N PHE A 139 -25.45 -21.61 -0.55
CA PHE A 139 -25.02 -22.77 -1.36
C PHE A 139 -23.50 -22.88 -1.51
N GLY A 140 -22.74 -22.18 -0.72
CA GLY A 140 -21.30 -22.34 -0.79
C GLY A 140 -20.45 -21.09 -0.69
#